data_6c271a3a9a92820d110972d1ed803ca6
#
_entry.id   6c271a3a9a92820d110972d1ed803ca6
#
_cell.length_a   1.000
_cell.length_b   1.000
_cell.length_c   1.000
_cell.angle_alpha   90.00
_cell.angle_beta   90.00
_cell.angle_gamma   90.00
#
_symmetry.space_group_name_H-M   'P 1'
#
loop_
_entity.id
_entity.type
_entity.pdbx_description
1 polymer ?
#
loop_
_entity_poly.entity_id
_entity_poly.type
_entity_poly.pdbx_seq_one_letter_code
_entity_poly.pdbx_strand_id
1 'polypeptide(L)'
;SGWVAAKSRDMSIYVEYDGFCNLKEVLEALHQTDVLIFDVDIDKGQKKSGKKSSAVISMRLPKKIDHGTVLKHLMRLPCVQEVNEV
;
A
#
# COMPACT_ATOMS: atom_id res chain seq x y z
N SER A 1 -24.78 -14.07 -3.92
CA SER A 1 -25.80 -13.10 -4.25
C SER A 1 -25.16 -11.85 -4.82
N GLY A 2 -25.86 -11.24 -5.77
CA GLY A 2 -25.32 -10.10 -6.50
C GLY A 2 -25.01 -8.88 -5.64
N TRP A 3 -25.71 -8.72 -4.55
CA TRP A 3 -25.49 -7.56 -3.70
C TRP A 3 -24.15 -7.63 -2.96
N VAL A 4 -23.54 -8.78 -2.90
CA VAL A 4 -22.23 -8.93 -2.24
C VAL A 4 -21.10 -8.45 -3.15
N ALA A 5 -21.37 -8.28 -4.41
CA ALA A 5 -20.33 -7.95 -5.37
C ALA A 5 -19.73 -6.56 -5.19
N ALA A 6 -20.41 -5.68 -4.47
CA ALA A 6 -19.88 -4.35 -4.24
C ALA A 6 -18.68 -4.43 -3.29
N LYS A 7 -17.50 -4.18 -3.81
CA LYS A 7 -16.31 -4.14 -2.99
C LYS A 7 -16.36 -2.93 -2.06
N SER A 8 -15.93 -3.14 -0.83
CA SER A 8 -15.73 -2.02 0.07
C SER A 8 -14.70 -1.06 -0.50
N ARG A 9 -14.86 0.22 -0.23
CA ARG A 9 -13.83 1.20 -0.56
C ARG A 9 -12.69 1.19 0.44
N ASP A 10 -12.84 0.47 1.53
CA ASP A 10 -11.76 0.30 2.49
C ASP A 10 -10.82 -0.77 1.97
N MET A 11 -9.53 -0.51 2.12
CA MET A 11 -8.48 -1.39 1.60
C MET A 11 -7.31 -1.36 2.56
N SER A 12 -6.72 -2.52 2.79
CA SER A 12 -5.45 -2.61 3.52
C SER A 12 -4.44 -3.31 2.64
N ILE A 13 -3.21 -2.80 2.64
CA ILE A 13 -2.13 -3.37 1.84
C ILE A 13 -0.92 -3.63 2.71
N TYR A 14 -0.17 -4.66 2.32
CA TYR A 14 1.17 -4.94 2.83
C TYR A 14 2.15 -4.51 1.75
N VAL A 15 3.13 -3.69 2.09
CA VAL A 15 4.14 -3.22 1.14
C VAL A 15 5.54 -3.42 1.73
N GLU A 16 6.44 -4.01 0.91
CA GLU A 16 7.87 -4.10 1.23
C GLU A 16 8.63 -3.11 0.36
N TYR A 17 9.57 -2.42 0.95
CA TYR A 17 10.39 -1.44 0.25
C TYR A 17 11.82 -1.51 0.75
N ASP A 18 12.76 -1.06 -0.08
CA ASP A 18 14.17 -1.08 0.29
C ASP A 18 14.69 0.30 0.64
N GLY A 19 16.01 0.41 0.88
CA GLY A 19 16.61 1.63 1.36
C GLY A 19 16.64 2.80 0.38
N PHE A 20 16.32 2.58 -0.90
CA PHE A 20 16.26 3.66 -1.86
C PHE A 20 14.96 4.44 -1.77
N CYS A 21 13.98 3.86 -1.11
CA CYS A 21 12.65 4.41 -0.98
C CYS A 21 12.27 4.25 0.47
N ASN A 22 11.96 5.32 1.10
CA ASN A 22 11.44 5.20 2.45
C ASN A 22 9.91 5.23 2.40
N LEU A 23 9.31 5.04 3.55
CA LEU A 23 7.86 5.03 3.64
C LEU A 23 7.23 6.32 3.10
N LYS A 24 7.94 7.44 3.21
CA LYS A 24 7.48 8.72 2.68
C LYS A 24 7.15 8.63 1.19
N GLU A 25 8.01 7.97 0.41
CA GLU A 25 7.79 7.80 -1.03
C GLU A 25 6.50 7.01 -1.29
N VAL A 26 6.30 5.96 -0.51
CA VAL A 26 5.09 5.13 -0.63
C VAL A 26 3.84 5.94 -0.30
N LEU A 27 3.89 6.70 0.79
CA LEU A 27 2.75 7.52 1.20
C LEU A 27 2.45 8.63 0.20
N GLU A 28 3.48 9.26 -0.38
CA GLU A 28 3.29 10.25 -1.42
C GLU A 28 2.62 9.67 -2.65
N ALA A 29 3.04 8.47 -3.06
CA ALA A 29 2.42 7.79 -4.19
C ALA A 29 0.94 7.52 -3.92
N LEU A 30 0.61 7.10 -2.71
CA LEU A 30 -0.78 6.88 -2.33
C LEU A 30 -1.58 8.19 -2.35
N HIS A 31 -0.97 9.28 -1.87
CA HIS A 31 -1.62 10.58 -1.91
C HIS A 31 -2.02 11.00 -3.32
N GLN A 32 -1.23 10.63 -4.30
CA GLN A 32 -1.52 10.95 -5.70
C GLN A 32 -2.78 10.27 -6.20
N THR A 33 -3.23 9.24 -5.54
CA THR A 33 -4.47 8.54 -5.90
C THR A 33 -5.68 9.03 -5.13
N ASP A 34 -5.51 10.06 -4.30
CA ASP A 34 -6.59 10.64 -3.48
C ASP A 34 -7.21 9.69 -2.47
N VAL A 35 -6.47 8.65 -2.07
CA VAL A 35 -6.95 7.77 -1.00
C VAL A 35 -6.85 8.46 0.35
N LEU A 36 -7.72 8.10 1.26
CA LEU A 36 -7.67 8.57 2.63
C LEU A 36 -6.97 7.49 3.48
N ILE A 37 -5.76 7.80 3.93
CA ILE A 37 -5.00 6.88 4.78
C ILE A 37 -5.41 7.12 6.22
N PHE A 38 -5.83 6.07 6.92
CA PHE A 38 -6.23 6.21 8.32
C PHE A 38 -5.40 5.35 9.28
N ASP A 39 -4.53 4.49 8.78
CA ASP A 39 -3.63 3.73 9.65
C ASP A 39 -2.39 3.28 8.90
N VAL A 40 -1.24 3.33 9.57
CA VAL A 40 0.03 2.87 9.02
C VAL A 40 0.75 2.11 10.13
N ASP A 41 1.02 0.82 9.90
CA ASP A 41 1.74 -0.02 10.83
C ASP A 41 3.09 -0.39 10.21
N ILE A 42 4.18 0.08 10.80
CA ILE A 42 5.51 0.02 10.20
C ILE A 42 6.35 -1.07 10.87
N ASP A 43 7.04 -1.87 10.05
CA ASP A 43 8.07 -2.80 10.49
C ASP A 43 9.37 -2.38 9.80
N LYS A 44 10.32 -1.94 10.59
CA LYS A 44 11.60 -1.46 10.06
C LYS A 44 12.50 -2.56 9.49
N GLY A 45 12.13 -3.82 9.72
CA GLY A 45 12.96 -4.93 9.30
C GLY A 45 14.21 -5.06 10.15
N GLN A 46 15.10 -5.95 9.74
CA GLN A 46 16.36 -6.21 10.42
C GLN A 46 17.43 -6.54 9.41
N LYS A 47 18.47 -5.72 9.36
CA LYS A 47 19.57 -5.93 8.43
C LYS A 47 20.29 -7.26 8.66
N LYS A 48 20.45 -7.67 9.91
CA LYS A 48 21.15 -8.91 10.23
C LYS A 48 20.48 -10.15 9.68
N SER A 49 19.15 -10.18 9.69
CA SER A 49 18.39 -11.32 9.20
C SER A 49 17.97 -11.16 7.74
N GLY A 50 18.31 -10.04 7.13
CA GLY A 50 17.87 -9.75 5.76
C GLY A 50 16.41 -9.36 5.65
N LYS A 51 15.74 -9.15 6.78
CA LYS A 51 14.34 -8.75 6.76
C LYS A 51 14.20 -7.32 6.26
N LYS A 52 13.37 -7.13 5.24
CA LYS A 52 13.15 -5.82 4.62
C LYS A 52 12.19 -4.98 5.43
N SER A 53 12.27 -3.68 5.22
CA SER A 53 11.29 -2.76 5.78
C SER A 53 9.92 -3.00 5.12
N SER A 54 8.88 -2.90 5.89
CA SER A 54 7.53 -3.10 5.39
C SER A 54 6.53 -2.25 6.16
N ALA A 55 5.34 -2.14 5.61
CA ALA A 55 4.25 -1.46 6.29
C ALA A 55 2.92 -2.08 5.87
N VAL A 56 1.98 -2.07 6.79
CA VAL A 56 0.58 -2.36 6.50
C VAL A 56 -0.15 -1.03 6.56
N ILE A 57 -0.78 -0.66 5.46
CA ILE A 57 -1.44 0.64 5.32
C ILE A 57 -2.92 0.41 5.08
N SER A 58 -3.74 1.01 5.91
CA SER A 58 -5.19 0.93 5.79
C SER A 58 -5.72 2.27 5.26
N MET A 59 -6.60 2.19 4.29
CA MET A 59 -7.04 3.38 3.58
C MET A 59 -8.46 3.23 3.07
N ARG A 60 -9.07 4.35 2.69
CA ARG A 60 -10.34 4.36 1.99
C ARG A 60 -10.13 4.98 0.62
N LEU A 61 -10.64 4.32 -0.40
CA LEU A 61 -10.50 4.76 -1.78
C LEU A 61 -11.65 5.68 -2.18
N PRO A 62 -11.38 6.69 -3.03
CA PRO A 62 -12.46 7.45 -3.64
C PRO A 62 -13.22 6.56 -4.63
N LYS A 63 -14.44 6.99 -4.99
CA LYS A 63 -15.33 6.18 -5.83
C LYS A 63 -14.72 5.81 -7.16
N LYS A 64 -13.89 6.68 -7.73
CA LYS A 64 -13.36 6.52 -9.09
C LYS A 64 -12.14 5.60 -9.16
N ILE A 65 -11.63 5.13 -8.04
CA ILE A 65 -10.39 4.34 -8.01
C ILE A 65 -10.69 2.98 -7.41
N ASP A 66 -10.28 1.93 -8.11
CA ASP A 66 -10.43 0.57 -7.60
C ASP A 66 -9.15 0.08 -6.92
N HIS A 67 -9.24 -1.07 -6.27
CA HIS A 67 -8.12 -1.65 -5.52
C HIS A 67 -6.93 -1.93 -6.43
N GLY A 68 -7.20 -2.46 -7.63
CA GLY A 68 -6.14 -2.78 -8.58
C GLY A 68 -5.34 -1.56 -9.02
N THR A 69 -5.98 -0.43 -9.15
CA THR A 69 -5.30 0.82 -9.51
C THR A 69 -4.30 1.22 -8.45
N VAL A 70 -4.66 1.10 -7.18
CA VAL A 70 -3.76 1.41 -6.08
C VAL A 70 -2.53 0.49 -6.12
N LEU A 71 -2.76 -0.82 -6.27
CA LEU A 71 -1.67 -1.79 -6.31
C LEU A 71 -0.72 -1.51 -7.48
N LYS A 72 -1.26 -1.25 -8.66
CA LYS A 72 -0.44 -0.94 -9.84
C LYS A 72 0.35 0.34 -9.66
N HIS A 73 -0.24 1.34 -9.04
CA HIS A 73 0.44 2.61 -8.81
C HIS A 73 1.67 2.42 -7.94
N LEU A 74 1.54 1.65 -6.87
CA LEU A 74 2.66 1.39 -5.97
C LEU A 74 3.72 0.53 -6.63
N MET A 75 3.33 -0.43 -7.46
CA MET A 75 4.29 -1.29 -8.16
C MET A 75 5.19 -0.51 -9.12
N ARG A 76 4.82 0.68 -9.50
CA ARG A 76 5.65 1.53 -10.37
C ARG A 76 6.84 2.15 -9.64
N LEU A 77 6.80 2.19 -8.32
CA LEU A 77 7.92 2.73 -7.55
C LEU A 77 9.08 1.73 -7.59
N PRO A 78 10.26 2.16 -8.06
CA PRO A 78 11.38 1.21 -8.24
C PRO A 78 11.86 0.59 -6.94
N CYS A 79 11.61 1.25 -5.83
CA CYS A 79 12.05 0.77 -4.51
C CYS A 79 11.02 -0.13 -3.82
N VAL A 80 9.82 -0.24 -4.36
CA VAL A 80 8.81 -1.15 -3.82
C VAL A 80 9.09 -2.54 -4.36
N GLN A 81 9.23 -3.49 -3.46
CA GLN A 81 9.61 -4.84 -3.82
C GLN A 81 8.43 -5.79 -3.85
N GLU A 82 7.43 -5.53 -3.03
CA GLU A 82 6.24 -6.36 -2.98
C GLU A 82 5.07 -5.55 -2.46
N VAL A 83 3.91 -5.72 -3.07
CA VAL A 83 2.66 -5.14 -2.61
C VAL A 83 1.59 -6.21 -2.70
N ASN A 84 0.88 -6.43 -1.60
CA ASN A 84 -0.24 -7.36 -1.55
C ASN A 84 -1.38 -6.75 -0.77
N GLU A 85 -2.58 -7.00 -1.24
CA GLU A 85 -3.76 -6.64 -0.46
C GLU A 85 -3.93 -7.65 0.65
N VAL A 86 -4.22 -7.18 1.84
CA VAL A 86 -4.39 -8.04 3.02
C VAL A 86 -5.77 -7.95 3.61
#